data_473af7a8d9212939e6878c31da7bfeea
#
_entry.id   473af7a8d9212939e6878c31da7bfeea
#
_cell.length_a   1.000
_cell.length_b   1.000
_cell.length_c   1.000
_cell.angle_alpha   90.00
_cell.angle_beta   90.00
_cell.angle_gamma   90.00
#
_symmetry.space_group_name_H-M   'P 1'
#
loop_
_entity.id
_entity.type
_entity.pdbx_description
1 polymer ?
#
loop_
_entity_poly.entity_id
_entity_poly.type
_entity_poly.pdbx_seq_one_letter_code
_entity_poly.pdbx_strand_id
1 'polypeptide(L)'
;MSKLVIGVNTAMFDGLDTDVAFSTIKKAGFHYVELAYNQGYVGDMPPELFGAENAAHIRELLEKHQLGTHSLGATMNMGAADAVEQFSQRIRFASMIGAKWINVCVGRSADRARIIDNLRELAAVATEHGCTICLENGGDPNYDVFRLADDGFALLEAIDSPAVAFNVDAGNIVSLCPQVDPVAAAIAMLPGAQHCHLKDLQVRDGEVHFTPMGYGQLDYVPMLKELEARAIPCSLEIPLRMHRQRDSYPLRGDSPVDPAYSLEVLIQSRQMLEKWLGYPLGA
;
A
#
# COMPACT_ATOMS: atom_id res chain seq x y z
N MET A 1 -22.12 -6.11 -11.62
CA MET A 1 -21.13 -5.73 -10.59
C MET A 1 -20.13 -4.79 -11.23
N SER A 2 -19.66 -3.76 -10.53
CA SER A 2 -18.58 -2.91 -11.03
C SER A 2 -17.29 -3.72 -11.04
N LYS A 3 -16.47 -3.59 -12.09
CA LYS A 3 -15.17 -4.26 -12.16
C LYS A 3 -14.26 -3.73 -11.04
N LEU A 4 -13.43 -4.61 -10.50
CA LEU A 4 -12.46 -4.24 -9.47
C LEU A 4 -11.41 -3.28 -10.05
N VAL A 5 -11.14 -2.19 -9.35
CA VAL A 5 -10.07 -1.24 -9.71
C VAL A 5 -8.77 -1.70 -9.06
N ILE A 6 -7.76 -1.95 -9.89
CA ILE A 6 -6.43 -2.36 -9.44
C ILE A 6 -5.39 -1.39 -9.98
N GLY A 7 -4.69 -0.71 -9.09
CA GLY A 7 -3.54 0.14 -9.38
C GLY A 7 -2.20 -0.58 -9.17
N VAL A 8 -1.11 0.12 -9.41
CA VAL A 8 0.26 -0.36 -9.13
C VAL A 8 0.94 0.60 -8.17
N ASN A 9 1.41 0.08 -7.06
CA ASN A 9 2.23 0.81 -6.09
C ASN A 9 3.67 0.96 -6.63
N THR A 10 4.21 2.18 -6.59
CA THR A 10 5.52 2.48 -7.19
C THR A 10 6.71 2.02 -6.37
N ALA A 11 6.54 1.36 -5.22
CA ALA A 11 7.65 0.76 -4.46
C ALA A 11 8.47 -0.25 -5.29
N MET A 12 7.86 -0.85 -6.32
CA MET A 12 8.54 -1.70 -7.30
C MET A 12 9.68 -0.96 -8.03
N PHE A 13 9.56 0.36 -8.18
CA PHE A 13 10.47 1.23 -8.93
C PHE A 13 11.37 2.06 -8.01
N ASP A 14 11.53 1.65 -6.75
CA ASP A 14 12.37 2.36 -5.79
C ASP A 14 13.79 2.65 -6.33
N GLY A 15 14.14 3.94 -6.35
CA GLY A 15 15.40 4.45 -6.88
C GLY A 15 15.39 4.78 -8.37
N LEU A 16 14.26 4.63 -9.05
CA LEU A 16 14.07 5.06 -10.45
C LEU A 16 13.26 6.36 -10.51
N ASP A 17 13.37 7.05 -11.64
CA ASP A 17 12.58 8.24 -11.93
C ASP A 17 11.08 7.90 -12.04
N THR A 18 10.21 8.77 -11.54
CA THR A 18 8.76 8.59 -11.56
C THR A 18 8.20 8.46 -12.97
N ASP A 19 8.79 9.18 -13.95
CA ASP A 19 8.40 9.08 -15.36
C ASP A 19 8.65 7.67 -15.93
N VAL A 20 9.77 7.05 -15.54
CA VAL A 20 10.09 5.66 -15.89
C VAL A 20 9.07 4.69 -15.28
N ALA A 21 8.74 4.88 -13.99
CA ALA A 21 7.75 4.07 -13.30
C ALA A 21 6.39 4.14 -13.99
N PHE A 22 5.86 5.35 -14.24
CA PHE A 22 4.56 5.55 -14.87
C PHE A 22 4.51 5.02 -16.31
N SER A 23 5.57 5.26 -17.10
CA SER A 23 5.70 4.69 -18.45
C SER A 23 5.63 3.15 -18.42
N THR A 24 6.33 2.52 -17.46
CA THR A 24 6.38 1.05 -17.34
C THR A 24 5.04 0.49 -16.90
N ILE A 25 4.38 1.11 -15.93
CA ILE A 25 3.02 0.73 -15.47
C ILE A 25 2.02 0.81 -16.64
N LYS A 26 2.06 1.90 -17.42
CA LYS A 26 1.19 2.06 -18.58
C LYS A 26 1.44 1.01 -19.65
N LYS A 27 2.72 0.73 -19.96
CA LYS A 27 3.11 -0.34 -20.91
C LYS A 27 2.64 -1.72 -20.46
N ALA A 28 2.61 -1.99 -19.16
CA ALA A 28 2.06 -3.23 -18.60
C ALA A 28 0.53 -3.33 -18.73
N GLY A 29 -0.16 -2.25 -19.14
CA GLY A 29 -1.61 -2.22 -19.33
C GLY A 29 -2.43 -1.88 -18.09
N PHE A 30 -1.82 -1.30 -17.06
CA PHE A 30 -2.54 -0.73 -15.92
C PHE A 30 -2.95 0.72 -16.19
N HIS A 31 -4.00 1.17 -15.48
CA HIS A 31 -4.57 2.51 -15.66
C HIS A 31 -4.48 3.38 -14.41
N TYR A 32 -4.08 2.80 -13.27
CA TYR A 32 -3.98 3.48 -11.99
C TYR A 32 -2.63 3.22 -11.34
N VAL A 33 -2.14 4.24 -10.64
CA VAL A 33 -0.92 4.17 -9.84
C VAL A 33 -1.21 4.55 -8.39
N GLU A 34 -0.41 4.02 -7.49
CA GLU A 34 -0.26 4.46 -6.12
C GLU A 34 1.20 4.88 -5.93
N LEU A 35 1.44 6.16 -5.66
CA LEU A 35 2.79 6.60 -5.31
C LEU A 35 3.21 5.99 -3.97
N ALA A 36 4.43 5.48 -3.89
CA ALA A 36 5.01 4.91 -2.68
C ALA A 36 6.01 5.88 -2.04
N TYR A 37 5.50 6.82 -1.26
CA TYR A 37 6.30 7.71 -0.42
C TYR A 37 6.40 7.14 1.01
N ASN A 38 6.93 5.92 1.11
CA ASN A 38 6.97 5.11 2.32
C ASN A 38 8.33 5.23 3.00
N GLN A 39 8.40 6.05 4.04
CA GLN A 39 9.61 6.25 4.83
C GLN A 39 10.12 4.94 5.45
N GLY A 40 11.41 4.66 5.27
CA GLY A 40 12.05 3.44 5.76
C GLY A 40 11.99 2.25 4.81
N TYR A 41 11.19 2.31 3.74
CA TYR A 41 11.08 1.25 2.73
C TYR A 41 11.59 1.67 1.35
N VAL A 42 11.41 2.91 0.98
CA VAL A 42 11.96 3.53 -0.22
C VAL A 42 12.92 4.65 0.18
N GLY A 43 13.51 5.35 -0.76
CA GLY A 43 14.53 6.37 -0.50
C GLY A 43 14.15 7.46 0.52
N ASP A 44 14.95 8.50 0.59
CA ASP A 44 14.71 9.64 1.47
C ASP A 44 13.41 10.37 1.11
N MET A 45 12.72 10.85 2.14
CA MET A 45 11.44 11.55 2.02
C MET A 45 11.59 13.02 2.48
N PRO A 46 12.30 13.86 1.72
CA PRO A 46 12.44 15.27 2.10
C PRO A 46 11.08 15.98 2.02
N PRO A 47 10.84 17.02 2.83
CA PRO A 47 9.56 17.69 2.91
C PRO A 47 9.04 18.22 1.57
N GLU A 48 9.93 18.59 0.65
CA GLU A 48 9.62 19.09 -0.70
C GLU A 48 8.81 18.09 -1.55
N LEU A 49 8.98 16.79 -1.29
CA LEU A 49 8.18 15.74 -1.96
C LEU A 49 6.68 15.91 -1.72
N PHE A 50 6.29 16.51 -0.61
CA PHE A 50 4.89 16.74 -0.26
C PHE A 50 4.42 18.18 -0.57
N GLY A 51 5.23 18.94 -1.33
CA GLY A 51 4.94 20.31 -1.74
C GLY A 51 4.08 20.41 -3.00
N ALA A 52 3.53 21.63 -3.23
CA ALA A 52 2.67 21.91 -4.38
C ALA A 52 3.39 21.76 -5.73
N GLU A 53 4.70 22.05 -5.79
CA GLU A 53 5.50 21.91 -7.00
C GLU A 53 5.58 20.45 -7.44
N ASN A 54 5.92 19.53 -6.51
CA ASN A 54 5.92 18.13 -6.81
C ASN A 54 4.51 17.59 -7.13
N ALA A 55 3.48 18.08 -6.44
CA ALA A 55 2.09 17.69 -6.75
C ALA A 55 1.69 18.09 -8.19
N ALA A 56 2.12 19.27 -8.66
CA ALA A 56 1.93 19.70 -10.04
C ALA A 56 2.67 18.78 -11.02
N HIS A 57 3.94 18.50 -10.75
CA HIS A 57 4.75 17.58 -11.56
C HIS A 57 4.14 16.18 -11.65
N ILE A 58 3.68 15.62 -10.52
CA ILE A 58 3.00 14.30 -10.52
C ILE A 58 1.73 14.32 -11.39
N ARG A 59 0.92 15.38 -11.31
CA ARG A 59 -0.27 15.51 -12.18
C ARG A 59 0.08 15.57 -13.66
N GLU A 60 1.12 16.30 -14.02
CA GLU A 60 1.63 16.34 -15.41
C GLU A 60 2.06 14.96 -15.90
N LEU A 61 2.75 14.17 -15.06
CA LEU A 61 3.14 12.80 -15.39
C LEU A 61 1.93 11.87 -15.50
N LEU A 62 0.93 11.99 -14.62
CA LEU A 62 -0.31 11.21 -14.71
C LEU A 62 -1.03 11.50 -16.04
N GLU A 63 -1.16 12.77 -16.43
CA GLU A 63 -1.76 13.18 -17.70
C GLU A 63 -0.94 12.66 -18.89
N LYS A 64 0.39 12.88 -18.89
CA LYS A 64 1.32 12.41 -19.94
C LYS A 64 1.17 10.92 -20.21
N HIS A 65 1.05 10.10 -19.18
CA HIS A 65 0.94 8.64 -19.30
C HIS A 65 -0.51 8.14 -19.33
N GLN A 66 -1.50 9.02 -19.26
CA GLN A 66 -2.93 8.66 -19.18
C GLN A 66 -3.19 7.66 -18.04
N LEU A 67 -2.70 7.99 -16.86
CA LEU A 67 -2.89 7.23 -15.63
C LEU A 67 -3.75 8.03 -14.65
N GLY A 68 -4.54 7.33 -13.85
CA GLY A 68 -5.20 7.89 -12.68
C GLY A 68 -4.47 7.52 -11.38
N THR A 69 -4.81 8.18 -10.28
CA THR A 69 -4.44 7.76 -8.95
C THR A 69 -5.63 7.83 -8.01
N HIS A 70 -5.73 6.87 -7.08
CA HIS A 70 -6.76 6.83 -6.05
C HIS A 70 -6.14 6.81 -4.65
N SER A 71 -4.90 6.37 -4.56
CA SER A 71 -4.21 6.12 -3.30
C SER A 71 -2.79 6.64 -3.31
N LEU A 72 -2.28 6.91 -2.13
CA LEU A 72 -0.91 7.30 -1.83
C LEU A 72 -0.39 6.39 -0.73
N GLY A 73 0.71 5.68 -0.95
CA GLY A 73 1.49 5.06 0.11
C GLY A 73 2.31 6.13 0.82
N ALA A 74 2.09 6.32 2.10
CA ALA A 74 2.67 7.43 2.85
C ALA A 74 3.19 7.00 4.23
N THR A 75 3.69 5.76 4.33
CA THR A 75 4.17 5.18 5.58
C THR A 75 5.19 6.07 6.29
N MET A 76 4.95 6.29 7.57
CA MET A 76 5.86 6.86 8.56
C MET A 76 5.48 6.38 9.96
N ASN A 77 6.34 6.60 10.95
CA ASN A 77 6.00 6.29 12.33
C ASN A 77 4.95 7.26 12.87
N MET A 78 3.69 6.80 12.96
CA MET A 78 2.57 7.61 13.48
C MET A 78 2.66 7.86 14.99
N GLY A 79 3.57 7.19 15.70
CA GLY A 79 3.91 7.46 17.09
C GLY A 79 5.02 8.50 17.29
N ALA A 80 5.55 9.13 16.24
CA ALA A 80 6.54 10.19 16.36
C ALA A 80 5.95 11.47 16.96
N ALA A 81 6.79 12.28 17.61
CA ALA A 81 6.33 13.51 18.26
C ALA A 81 5.82 14.57 17.25
N ASP A 82 6.33 14.55 16.04
CA ASP A 82 6.01 15.45 14.92
C ASP A 82 5.09 14.80 13.87
N ALA A 83 4.50 13.63 14.19
CA ALA A 83 3.68 12.86 13.25
C ALA A 83 2.49 13.68 12.71
N VAL A 84 1.83 14.47 13.55
CA VAL A 84 0.69 15.29 13.13
C VAL A 84 1.12 16.34 12.10
N GLU A 85 2.22 17.04 12.33
CA GLU A 85 2.75 18.02 11.40
C GLU A 85 3.14 17.40 10.06
N GLN A 86 3.97 16.36 10.10
CA GLN A 86 4.48 15.69 8.90
C GLN A 86 3.38 14.99 8.11
N PHE A 87 2.48 14.27 8.78
CA PHE A 87 1.43 13.55 8.07
C PHE A 87 0.33 14.46 7.51
N SER A 88 0.09 15.61 8.14
CA SER A 88 -0.78 16.65 7.58
C SER A 88 -0.29 17.16 6.21
N GLN A 89 1.03 17.23 6.00
CA GLN A 89 1.60 17.58 4.70
C GLN A 89 1.31 16.47 3.67
N ARG A 90 1.40 15.20 4.06
CA ARG A 90 1.09 14.04 3.20
C ARG A 90 -0.40 14.00 2.82
N ILE A 91 -1.30 14.34 3.75
CA ILE A 91 -2.75 14.45 3.48
C ILE A 91 -3.02 15.55 2.43
N ARG A 92 -2.42 16.73 2.61
CA ARG A 92 -2.57 17.84 1.64
C ARG A 92 -2.03 17.45 0.26
N PHE A 93 -0.86 16.83 0.22
CA PHE A 93 -0.27 16.33 -1.01
C PHE A 93 -1.18 15.30 -1.71
N ALA A 94 -1.70 14.32 -0.96
CA ALA A 94 -2.65 13.33 -1.48
C ALA A 94 -3.86 14.01 -2.16
N SER A 95 -4.47 14.97 -1.48
CA SER A 95 -5.57 15.75 -2.04
C SER A 95 -5.17 16.51 -3.31
N MET A 96 -3.98 17.12 -3.35
CA MET A 96 -3.49 17.85 -4.53
C MET A 96 -3.27 16.97 -5.75
N ILE A 97 -2.89 15.71 -5.58
CA ILE A 97 -2.72 14.75 -6.70
C ILE A 97 -4.00 13.98 -7.04
N GLY A 98 -5.09 14.16 -6.27
CA GLY A 98 -6.36 13.47 -6.46
C GLY A 98 -6.45 12.09 -5.80
N ALA A 99 -5.52 11.75 -4.90
CA ALA A 99 -5.59 10.53 -4.11
C ALA A 99 -6.57 10.69 -2.95
N LYS A 100 -7.47 9.73 -2.80
CA LYS A 100 -8.49 9.69 -1.73
C LYS A 100 -8.03 8.87 -0.53
N TRP A 101 -7.36 7.76 -0.77
CA TRP A 101 -6.89 6.83 0.27
C TRP A 101 -5.40 7.03 0.52
N ILE A 102 -5.02 7.16 1.79
CA ILE A 102 -3.64 7.38 2.20
C ILE A 102 -3.23 6.17 3.04
N ASN A 103 -2.48 5.26 2.43
CA ASN A 103 -2.07 4.00 3.02
C ASN A 103 -0.84 4.21 3.91
N VAL A 104 -0.89 3.74 5.16
CA VAL A 104 0.17 3.95 6.13
C VAL A 104 0.33 2.74 7.05
N CYS A 105 1.53 2.16 7.11
CA CYS A 105 1.93 1.30 8.22
C CYS A 105 2.07 2.18 9.48
N VAL A 106 1.49 1.75 10.59
CA VAL A 106 1.10 2.66 11.67
C VAL A 106 2.23 2.96 12.64
N GLY A 107 2.95 1.94 13.12
CA GLY A 107 4.01 2.08 14.09
C GLY A 107 4.08 0.91 15.08
N ARG A 108 4.81 1.11 16.17
CA ARG A 108 5.03 0.06 17.17
C ARG A 108 3.92 0.02 18.22
N SER A 109 3.61 -1.16 18.70
CA SER A 109 2.66 -1.39 19.80
C SER A 109 3.01 -0.64 21.09
N ALA A 110 4.30 -0.42 21.36
CA ALA A 110 4.78 0.38 22.48
C ALA A 110 4.32 1.86 22.43
N ASP A 111 4.05 2.38 21.25
CA ASP A 111 3.61 3.76 21.03
C ASP A 111 2.09 3.90 20.83
N ARG A 112 1.31 2.82 21.06
CA ARG A 112 -0.12 2.74 20.74
C ARG A 112 -0.95 3.93 21.21
N ALA A 113 -0.75 4.41 22.42
CA ALA A 113 -1.53 5.53 22.96
C ALA A 113 -1.31 6.81 22.12
N ARG A 114 -0.05 7.16 21.86
CA ARG A 114 0.33 8.34 21.07
C ARG A 114 -0.11 8.20 19.60
N ILE A 115 -0.04 7.00 19.04
CA ILE A 115 -0.56 6.71 17.70
C ILE A 115 -2.04 7.04 17.62
N ILE A 116 -2.85 6.62 18.59
CA ILE A 116 -4.29 6.89 18.63
C ILE A 116 -4.56 8.39 18.74
N ASP A 117 -3.85 9.09 19.62
CA ASP A 117 -4.04 10.54 19.80
C ASP A 117 -3.67 11.31 18.53
N ASN A 118 -2.54 10.99 17.89
CA ASN A 118 -2.12 11.58 16.63
C ASN A 118 -3.12 11.30 15.50
N LEU A 119 -3.64 10.07 15.40
CA LEU A 119 -4.61 9.70 14.37
C LEU A 119 -5.97 10.37 14.56
N ARG A 120 -6.41 10.62 15.78
CA ARG A 120 -7.62 11.42 16.06
C ARG A 120 -7.50 12.84 15.53
N GLU A 121 -6.36 13.48 15.77
CA GLU A 121 -6.07 14.82 15.27
C GLU A 121 -5.98 14.84 13.74
N LEU A 122 -5.26 13.89 13.15
CA LEU A 122 -5.11 13.74 11.70
C LEU A 122 -6.41 13.37 10.98
N ALA A 123 -7.33 12.69 11.63
CA ALA A 123 -8.64 12.38 11.07
C ALA A 123 -9.46 13.64 10.73
N ALA A 124 -9.32 14.70 11.53
CA ALA A 124 -9.95 15.99 11.24
C ALA A 124 -9.33 16.63 9.98
N VAL A 125 -7.99 16.59 9.85
CA VAL A 125 -7.28 17.08 8.66
C VAL A 125 -7.66 16.29 7.43
N ALA A 126 -7.74 14.94 7.54
CA ALA A 126 -8.15 14.08 6.42
C ALA A 126 -9.58 14.40 5.96
N THR A 127 -10.50 14.62 6.89
CA THR A 127 -11.89 15.02 6.60
C THR A 127 -11.94 16.34 5.84
N GLU A 128 -11.18 17.36 6.27
CA GLU A 128 -11.10 18.65 5.62
C GLU A 128 -10.64 18.56 4.15
N HIS A 129 -9.72 17.64 3.88
CA HIS A 129 -9.15 17.43 2.55
C HIS A 129 -9.87 16.34 1.72
N GLY A 130 -10.96 15.76 2.22
CA GLY A 130 -11.72 14.70 1.53
C GLY A 130 -10.96 13.39 1.37
N CYS A 131 -9.98 13.14 2.26
CA CYS A 131 -9.16 11.93 2.29
C CYS A 131 -9.58 10.96 3.40
N THR A 132 -9.17 9.71 3.26
CA THR A 132 -9.27 8.68 4.30
C THR A 132 -7.87 8.15 4.60
N ILE A 133 -7.48 8.10 5.86
CA ILE A 133 -6.25 7.46 6.32
C ILE A 133 -6.53 5.96 6.42
N CYS A 134 -5.83 5.16 5.63
CA CYS A 134 -5.98 3.72 5.59
C CYS A 134 -4.82 3.05 6.33
N LEU A 135 -5.10 2.56 7.53
CA LEU A 135 -4.11 1.87 8.38
C LEU A 135 -3.79 0.50 7.77
N GLU A 136 -2.52 0.26 7.51
CA GLU A 136 -2.06 -1.02 6.97
C GLU A 136 -1.60 -1.94 8.09
N ASN A 137 -2.02 -3.21 8.02
CA ASN A 137 -1.48 -4.23 8.91
C ASN A 137 0.00 -4.47 8.59
N GLY A 138 0.83 -4.42 9.63
CA GLY A 138 2.28 -4.46 9.53
C GLY A 138 2.84 -5.79 9.03
N GLY A 139 3.97 -5.71 8.35
CA GLY A 139 4.70 -6.87 7.85
C GLY A 139 6.11 -7.00 8.43
N ASP A 140 6.52 -6.08 9.31
CA ASP A 140 7.79 -6.16 10.04
C ASP A 140 7.68 -5.58 11.46
N PRO A 141 8.66 -5.85 12.35
CA PRO A 141 8.59 -5.45 13.75
C PRO A 141 8.59 -3.94 14.03
N ASN A 142 8.83 -3.09 13.04
CA ASN A 142 8.70 -1.64 13.20
C ASN A 142 7.25 -1.18 13.20
N TYR A 143 6.32 -2.04 12.72
CA TYR A 143 4.91 -1.72 12.51
C TYR A 143 3.99 -2.82 13.07
N ASP A 144 4.19 -3.18 14.34
CA ASP A 144 3.52 -4.31 14.98
C ASP A 144 2.25 -3.94 15.77
N VAL A 145 1.85 -2.66 15.77
CA VAL A 145 0.65 -2.20 16.49
C VAL A 145 -0.66 -2.73 15.88
N PHE A 146 -0.66 -3.00 14.60
CA PHE A 146 -1.77 -3.57 13.85
C PHE A 146 -1.27 -4.77 13.03
N ARG A 147 -1.59 -5.99 13.43
CA ARG A 147 -1.20 -7.23 12.76
C ARG A 147 -2.38 -8.01 12.22
N LEU A 148 -3.43 -8.15 13.02
CA LEU A 148 -4.65 -8.93 12.71
C LEU A 148 -5.92 -8.14 13.08
N ALA A 149 -7.07 -8.72 12.79
CA ALA A 149 -8.39 -8.09 12.93
C ALA A 149 -8.63 -7.49 14.33
N ASP A 150 -8.30 -8.21 15.39
CA ASP A 150 -8.52 -7.72 16.77
C ASP A 150 -7.71 -6.46 17.07
N ASP A 151 -6.44 -6.41 16.64
CA ASP A 151 -5.59 -5.22 16.79
C ASP A 151 -6.19 -4.03 16.01
N GLY A 152 -6.58 -4.27 14.76
CA GLY A 152 -7.10 -3.24 13.86
C GLY A 152 -8.43 -2.68 14.33
N PHE A 153 -9.41 -3.52 14.62
CA PHE A 153 -10.73 -3.05 15.08
C PHE A 153 -10.64 -2.32 16.42
N ALA A 154 -9.77 -2.76 17.34
CA ALA A 154 -9.51 -2.02 18.57
C ALA A 154 -8.85 -0.64 18.35
N LEU A 155 -8.10 -0.45 17.23
CA LEU A 155 -7.59 0.86 16.82
C LEU A 155 -8.71 1.72 16.25
N LEU A 156 -9.53 1.20 15.33
CA LEU A 156 -10.64 1.97 14.74
C LEU A 156 -11.64 2.41 15.82
N GLU A 157 -11.99 1.52 16.74
CA GLU A 157 -12.86 1.85 17.88
C GLU A 157 -12.26 2.96 18.76
N ALA A 158 -10.95 2.86 19.05
CA ALA A 158 -10.29 3.86 19.87
C ALA A 158 -10.17 5.22 19.18
N ILE A 159 -9.94 5.25 17.85
CA ILE A 159 -9.83 6.48 17.06
C ILE A 159 -11.21 7.12 16.85
N ASP A 160 -12.24 6.32 16.63
CA ASP A 160 -13.64 6.71 16.46
C ASP A 160 -13.85 7.79 15.38
N SER A 161 -13.37 7.53 14.17
CA SER A 161 -13.51 8.48 13.05
C SER A 161 -13.78 7.76 11.73
N PRO A 162 -14.76 8.23 10.92
CA PRO A 162 -15.02 7.69 9.59
C PRO A 162 -13.93 8.04 8.56
N ALA A 163 -13.01 8.97 8.89
CA ALA A 163 -11.87 9.31 8.05
C ALA A 163 -10.66 8.37 8.26
N VAL A 164 -10.83 7.31 9.07
CA VAL A 164 -9.81 6.27 9.29
C VAL A 164 -10.42 4.90 8.99
N ALA A 165 -9.72 4.11 8.18
CA ALA A 165 -10.13 2.78 7.73
C ALA A 165 -8.91 1.87 7.64
N PHE A 166 -9.07 0.65 7.08
CA PHE A 166 -7.93 -0.22 6.82
C PHE A 166 -7.48 -0.17 5.35
N ASN A 167 -6.18 -0.35 5.17
CA ASN A 167 -5.55 -0.92 3.98
C ASN A 167 -5.11 -2.35 4.34
N VAL A 168 -5.75 -3.36 3.78
CA VAL A 168 -5.50 -4.76 4.16
C VAL A 168 -4.49 -5.40 3.22
N ASP A 169 -3.44 -5.98 3.79
CA ASP A 169 -2.38 -6.69 3.07
C ASP A 169 -2.19 -8.12 3.61
N ALA A 170 -2.60 -9.12 2.84
CA ALA A 170 -2.44 -10.53 3.20
C ALA A 170 -0.97 -10.97 3.20
N GLY A 171 -0.13 -10.39 2.34
CA GLY A 171 1.30 -10.71 2.27
C GLY A 171 2.07 -10.28 3.52
N ASN A 172 1.66 -9.19 4.16
CA ASN A 172 2.26 -8.72 5.41
C ASN A 172 2.04 -9.69 6.57
N ILE A 173 0.90 -10.40 6.59
CA ILE A 173 0.56 -11.35 7.66
C ILE A 173 1.55 -12.51 7.72
N VAL A 174 2.05 -12.98 6.55
CA VAL A 174 3.00 -14.11 6.48
C VAL A 174 4.25 -13.87 7.33
N SER A 175 4.73 -12.63 7.39
CA SER A 175 5.97 -12.32 8.10
C SER A 175 5.80 -12.26 9.63
N LEU A 176 4.74 -11.63 10.12
CA LEU A 176 4.54 -11.41 11.56
C LEU A 176 3.65 -12.45 12.22
N CYS A 177 2.78 -13.11 11.46
CA CYS A 177 1.81 -14.07 11.97
C CYS A 177 1.83 -15.37 11.14
N PRO A 178 2.98 -16.07 11.02
CA PRO A 178 3.13 -17.24 10.14
C PRO A 178 2.26 -18.44 10.55
N GLN A 179 1.62 -18.39 11.72
CA GLN A 179 0.77 -19.46 12.25
C GLN A 179 -0.70 -19.39 11.77
N VAL A 180 -1.10 -18.31 11.08
CA VAL A 180 -2.47 -18.13 10.60
C VAL A 180 -2.53 -18.26 9.07
N ASP A 181 -3.71 -18.61 8.53
CA ASP A 181 -3.96 -18.48 7.09
C ASP A 181 -4.03 -16.97 6.74
N PRO A 182 -3.08 -16.45 5.94
CA PRO A 182 -2.98 -15.03 5.71
C PRO A 182 -4.16 -14.47 4.89
N VAL A 183 -4.71 -15.24 3.97
CA VAL A 183 -5.83 -14.80 3.14
C VAL A 183 -7.13 -14.81 3.95
N ALA A 184 -7.38 -15.85 4.73
CA ALA A 184 -8.55 -15.88 5.62
C ALA A 184 -8.49 -14.77 6.68
N ALA A 185 -7.31 -14.51 7.27
CA ALA A 185 -7.12 -13.44 8.22
C ALA A 185 -7.31 -12.05 7.59
N ALA A 186 -6.83 -11.84 6.35
CA ALA A 186 -7.07 -10.61 5.60
C ALA A 186 -8.57 -10.40 5.31
N ILE A 187 -9.29 -11.43 4.87
CA ILE A 187 -10.73 -11.37 4.63
C ILE A 187 -11.49 -10.94 5.89
N ALA A 188 -11.08 -11.40 7.07
CA ALA A 188 -11.69 -11.00 8.33
C ALA A 188 -11.55 -9.49 8.65
N MET A 189 -10.57 -8.80 8.07
CA MET A 189 -10.35 -7.36 8.22
C MET A 189 -11.13 -6.50 7.21
N LEU A 190 -11.63 -7.08 6.10
CA LEU A 190 -12.30 -6.33 5.03
C LEU A 190 -13.53 -5.50 5.48
N PRO A 191 -14.28 -5.85 6.54
CA PRO A 191 -15.36 -4.96 7.03
C PRO A 191 -14.88 -3.56 7.44
N GLY A 192 -13.62 -3.40 7.83
CA GLY A 192 -13.01 -2.10 8.15
C GLY A 192 -12.20 -1.48 7.01
N ALA A 193 -12.11 -2.16 5.85
CA ALA A 193 -11.23 -1.74 4.76
C ALA A 193 -11.90 -0.78 3.77
N GLN A 194 -11.12 0.20 3.31
CA GLN A 194 -11.45 1.03 2.14
C GLN A 194 -10.42 0.89 1.02
N HIS A 195 -9.31 0.21 1.28
CA HIS A 195 -8.28 -0.10 0.30
C HIS A 195 -7.62 -1.45 0.64
N CYS A 196 -6.97 -2.08 -0.33
CA CYS A 196 -6.17 -3.30 -0.11
C CYS A 196 -4.89 -3.28 -0.92
N HIS A 197 -3.83 -3.87 -0.37
CA HIS A 197 -2.65 -4.26 -1.13
C HIS A 197 -2.72 -5.72 -1.56
N LEU A 198 -2.35 -5.99 -2.79
CA LEU A 198 -2.16 -7.33 -3.34
C LEU A 198 -0.66 -7.57 -3.46
N LYS A 199 -0.15 -8.54 -2.71
CA LYS A 199 1.27 -8.81 -2.57
C LYS A 199 1.49 -10.32 -2.46
N ASP A 200 1.97 -10.94 -3.53
CA ASP A 200 2.32 -12.35 -3.50
C ASP A 200 3.81 -12.54 -3.19
N LEU A 201 4.15 -13.67 -2.60
CA LEU A 201 5.47 -13.91 -2.07
C LEU A 201 5.77 -15.42 -1.95
N GLN A 202 7.06 -15.72 -1.79
CA GLN A 202 7.56 -17.03 -1.39
C GLN A 202 8.43 -16.92 -0.15
N VAL A 203 8.28 -17.88 0.76
CA VAL A 203 9.21 -18.03 1.88
C VAL A 203 10.28 -19.04 1.46
N ARG A 204 11.55 -18.58 1.43
CA ARG A 204 12.73 -19.38 1.09
C ARG A 204 13.75 -19.24 2.20
N ASP A 205 14.18 -20.34 2.78
CA ASP A 205 15.14 -20.35 3.89
C ASP A 205 14.77 -19.45 5.08
N GLY A 206 13.45 -19.24 5.28
CA GLY A 206 12.90 -18.36 6.33
C GLY A 206 12.88 -16.87 5.96
N GLU A 207 13.25 -16.51 4.76
CA GLU A 207 13.18 -15.14 4.22
C GLU A 207 11.98 -14.99 3.29
N VAL A 208 11.37 -13.79 3.27
CA VAL A 208 10.20 -13.49 2.44
C VAL A 208 10.65 -12.74 1.19
N HIS A 209 10.43 -13.35 0.03
CA HIS A 209 10.73 -12.78 -1.28
C HIS A 209 9.45 -12.51 -2.06
N PHE A 210 9.29 -11.30 -2.57
CA PHE A 210 8.11 -10.89 -3.32
C PHE A 210 8.16 -11.41 -4.76
N THR A 211 7.01 -11.85 -5.27
CA THR A 211 6.88 -12.49 -6.58
C THR A 211 5.76 -11.84 -7.42
N PRO A 212 5.71 -12.08 -8.73
CA PRO A 212 4.51 -11.78 -9.51
C PRO A 212 3.30 -12.48 -8.90
N MET A 213 2.10 -11.91 -9.04
CA MET A 213 0.86 -12.54 -8.59
C MET A 213 0.68 -13.92 -9.21
N GLY A 214 0.38 -14.92 -8.37
CA GLY A 214 0.21 -16.31 -8.76
C GLY A 214 1.50 -17.12 -8.94
N TYR A 215 2.63 -16.53 -8.68
CA TYR A 215 3.94 -17.19 -8.63
C TYR A 215 4.44 -17.40 -7.20
N GLY A 216 3.71 -16.86 -6.24
CA GLY A 216 3.95 -17.03 -4.81
C GLY A 216 3.16 -18.20 -4.21
N GLN A 217 2.87 -18.10 -2.92
CA GLN A 217 2.22 -19.14 -2.15
C GLN A 217 0.81 -18.78 -1.67
N LEU A 218 0.29 -17.57 -1.98
CA LEU A 218 -0.99 -17.11 -1.51
C LEU A 218 -2.11 -17.37 -2.52
N ASP A 219 -3.21 -18.01 -2.08
CA ASP A 219 -4.42 -18.14 -2.89
C ASP A 219 -5.30 -16.90 -2.76
N TYR A 220 -5.13 -15.95 -3.66
CA TYR A 220 -5.89 -14.69 -3.66
C TYR A 220 -7.32 -14.81 -4.20
N VAL A 221 -7.73 -15.95 -4.79
CA VAL A 221 -9.06 -16.09 -5.40
C VAL A 221 -10.20 -15.79 -4.43
N PRO A 222 -10.20 -16.30 -3.17
CA PRO A 222 -11.26 -15.93 -2.21
C PRO A 222 -11.28 -14.45 -1.87
N MET A 223 -10.11 -13.83 -1.67
CA MET A 223 -10.00 -12.40 -1.32
C MET A 223 -10.48 -11.50 -2.46
N LEU A 224 -10.12 -11.81 -3.72
CA LEU A 224 -10.56 -11.04 -4.88
C LEU A 224 -12.08 -11.03 -5.03
N LYS A 225 -12.76 -12.13 -4.75
CA LYS A 225 -14.24 -12.21 -4.74
C LYS A 225 -14.86 -11.28 -3.68
N GLU A 226 -14.30 -11.25 -2.49
CA GLU A 226 -14.77 -10.36 -1.41
C GLU A 226 -14.50 -8.88 -1.74
N LEU A 227 -13.32 -8.56 -2.32
CA LEU A 227 -12.98 -7.20 -2.74
C LEU A 227 -13.93 -6.70 -3.84
N GLU A 228 -14.24 -7.55 -4.82
CA GLU A 228 -15.19 -7.24 -5.89
C GLU A 228 -16.63 -7.05 -5.35
N ALA A 229 -17.08 -7.94 -4.45
CA ALA A 229 -18.40 -7.86 -3.83
C ALA A 229 -18.59 -6.58 -3.01
N ARG A 230 -17.52 -6.07 -2.40
CA ARG A 230 -17.50 -4.85 -1.57
C ARG A 230 -17.10 -3.60 -2.34
N ALA A 231 -16.68 -3.73 -3.60
CA ALA A 231 -16.12 -2.66 -4.43
C ALA A 231 -14.92 -1.94 -3.77
N ILE A 232 -14.05 -2.68 -3.08
CA ILE A 232 -12.85 -2.16 -2.44
C ILE A 232 -11.72 -2.13 -3.47
N PRO A 233 -11.17 -0.94 -3.82
CA PRO A 233 -10.05 -0.84 -4.76
C PRO A 233 -8.76 -1.38 -4.15
N CYS A 234 -7.84 -1.77 -5.02
CA CYS A 234 -6.57 -2.37 -4.62
C CYS A 234 -5.39 -1.74 -5.35
N SER A 235 -4.19 -1.95 -4.80
CA SER A 235 -2.94 -1.73 -5.51
C SER A 235 -2.04 -2.97 -5.43
N LEU A 236 -1.39 -3.31 -6.55
CA LEU A 236 -0.28 -4.26 -6.54
C LEU A 236 0.88 -3.63 -5.80
N GLU A 237 1.29 -4.19 -4.68
CA GLU A 237 2.48 -3.76 -3.95
C GLU A 237 3.52 -4.88 -3.97
N ILE A 238 4.42 -4.86 -4.95
CA ILE A 238 5.47 -5.85 -5.15
C ILE A 238 6.83 -5.13 -5.05
N PRO A 239 7.39 -4.92 -3.85
CA PRO A 239 8.62 -4.16 -3.66
C PRO A 239 9.85 -5.00 -4.02
N LEU A 240 10.13 -5.14 -5.33
CA LEU A 240 11.16 -6.02 -5.90
C LEU A 240 12.59 -5.73 -5.41
N ARG A 241 12.87 -4.49 -4.99
CA ARG A 241 14.20 -4.11 -4.45
C ARG A 241 14.40 -4.54 -3.01
N MET A 242 13.37 -5.08 -2.36
CA MET A 242 13.37 -5.44 -0.96
C MET A 242 12.98 -6.89 -0.77
N HIS A 243 13.51 -7.54 0.26
CA HIS A 243 12.98 -8.76 0.84
C HIS A 243 12.94 -8.62 2.37
N ARG A 244 12.30 -9.54 3.07
CA ARG A 244 12.31 -9.58 4.53
C ARG A 244 13.18 -10.72 5.00
N GLN A 245 14.06 -10.41 5.94
CA GLN A 245 14.98 -11.35 6.55
C GLN A 245 14.23 -12.33 7.48
N ARG A 246 14.92 -13.31 8.03
CA ARG A 246 14.35 -14.33 8.95
C ARG A 246 13.71 -13.74 10.20
N ASP A 247 14.15 -12.57 10.63
CA ASP A 247 13.59 -11.82 11.76
C ASP A 247 12.48 -10.83 11.34
N SER A 248 12.04 -10.95 10.08
CA SER A 248 11.02 -10.13 9.43
C SER A 248 11.42 -8.67 9.15
N TYR A 249 12.63 -8.23 9.50
CA TYR A 249 13.07 -6.88 9.13
C TYR A 249 13.32 -6.77 7.63
N PRO A 250 12.97 -5.62 7.02
CA PRO A 250 13.22 -5.40 5.60
C PRO A 250 14.70 -5.20 5.32
N LEU A 251 15.18 -5.81 4.24
CA LEU A 251 16.51 -5.56 3.68
C LEU A 251 16.36 -5.03 2.25
N ARG A 252 16.77 -3.80 2.04
CA ARG A 252 16.73 -3.12 0.74
C ARG A 252 17.99 -3.45 -0.06
N GLY A 253 17.84 -3.81 -1.33
CA GLY A 253 18.95 -4.07 -2.24
C GLY A 253 19.73 -2.79 -2.59
N ASP A 254 21.00 -2.94 -2.93
CA ASP A 254 21.93 -1.82 -3.19
C ASP A 254 21.56 -1.02 -4.46
N SER A 255 20.99 -1.70 -5.46
CA SER A 255 20.67 -1.09 -6.76
C SER A 255 19.18 -1.17 -7.08
N PRO A 256 18.63 -0.17 -7.80
CA PRO A 256 17.30 -0.25 -8.37
C PRO A 256 17.13 -1.49 -9.24
N VAL A 257 15.91 -1.99 -9.33
CA VAL A 257 15.57 -3.12 -10.21
C VAL A 257 15.42 -2.61 -11.65
N ASP A 258 15.90 -3.41 -12.62
CA ASP A 258 15.77 -3.09 -14.05
C ASP A 258 14.28 -2.88 -14.41
N PRO A 259 13.89 -1.75 -15.01
CA PRO A 259 12.53 -1.49 -15.46
C PRO A 259 11.97 -2.56 -16.41
N ALA A 260 12.82 -3.23 -17.19
CA ALA A 260 12.39 -4.33 -18.07
C ALA A 260 11.91 -5.55 -17.27
N TYR A 261 12.59 -5.87 -16.17
CA TYR A 261 12.15 -6.92 -15.26
C TYR A 261 10.87 -6.52 -14.52
N SER A 262 10.77 -5.27 -14.05
CA SER A 262 9.53 -4.76 -13.44
C SER A 262 8.34 -4.83 -14.40
N LEU A 263 8.55 -4.53 -15.69
CA LEU A 263 7.54 -4.67 -16.74
C LEU A 263 7.08 -6.12 -16.88
N GLU A 264 8.00 -7.07 -16.91
CA GLU A 264 7.68 -8.51 -16.99
C GLU A 264 6.84 -8.95 -15.79
N VAL A 265 7.24 -8.59 -14.58
CA VAL A 265 6.51 -8.91 -13.33
C VAL A 265 5.09 -8.33 -13.36
N LEU A 266 4.91 -7.11 -13.83
CA LEU A 266 3.60 -6.48 -13.96
C LEU A 266 2.71 -7.16 -15.00
N ILE A 267 3.27 -7.54 -16.16
CA ILE A 267 2.52 -8.26 -17.21
C ILE A 267 2.07 -9.62 -16.70
N GLN A 268 2.95 -10.39 -16.05
CA GLN A 268 2.62 -11.68 -15.45
C GLN A 268 1.54 -11.55 -14.38
N SER A 269 1.69 -10.55 -13.48
CA SER A 269 0.70 -10.28 -12.44
C SER A 269 -0.67 -9.91 -13.02
N ARG A 270 -0.71 -9.04 -14.05
CA ARG A 270 -1.94 -8.64 -14.72
C ARG A 270 -2.64 -9.85 -15.35
N GLN A 271 -1.91 -10.68 -16.09
CA GLN A 271 -2.46 -11.88 -16.73
C GLN A 271 -3.05 -12.85 -15.72
N MET A 272 -2.41 -13.02 -14.57
CA MET A 272 -2.91 -13.89 -13.51
C MET A 272 -4.16 -13.30 -12.84
N LEU A 273 -4.18 -12.02 -12.55
CA LEU A 273 -5.36 -11.34 -11.99
C LEU A 273 -6.56 -11.41 -12.96
N GLU A 274 -6.36 -11.15 -14.25
CA GLU A 274 -7.40 -11.27 -15.28
C GLU A 274 -7.95 -12.70 -15.38
N LYS A 275 -7.07 -13.70 -15.26
CA LYS A 275 -7.47 -15.13 -15.21
C LYS A 275 -8.33 -15.43 -13.98
N TRP A 276 -7.96 -14.94 -12.81
CA TRP A 276 -8.70 -15.16 -11.57
C TRP A 276 -10.03 -14.43 -11.52
N LEU A 277 -10.07 -13.21 -12.04
CA LEU A 277 -11.27 -12.38 -12.10
C LEU A 277 -12.22 -12.77 -13.24
N GLY A 278 -11.72 -13.38 -14.31
CA GLY A 278 -12.50 -13.77 -15.47
C GLY A 278 -12.82 -12.63 -16.44
N TYR A 279 -12.16 -11.47 -16.29
CA TYR A 279 -12.30 -10.31 -17.19
C TYR A 279 -10.99 -9.50 -17.26
N PRO A 280 -10.78 -8.71 -18.37
CA PRO A 280 -9.60 -7.88 -18.50
C PRO A 280 -9.65 -6.67 -17.56
N LEU A 281 -8.49 -6.31 -16.98
CA LEU A 281 -8.30 -5.11 -16.18
C LEU A 281 -8.28 -3.88 -17.09
N GLY A 282 -8.97 -2.81 -16.69
CA GLY A 282 -8.96 -1.54 -17.41
C GLY A 282 -9.83 -1.48 -18.69
N ALA A 283 -10.77 -2.41 -18.87
CA ALA A 283 -11.75 -2.35 -19.95
C ALA A 283 -13.07 -1.67 -19.48
#